data_36b9df53d28539a12f59085a11aa025e
#
_entry.id   36b9df53d28539a12f59085a11aa025e
#
_cell.length_a   1.000
_cell.length_b   1.000
_cell.length_c   1.000
_cell.angle_alpha   90.00
_cell.angle_beta   90.00
_cell.angle_gamma   90.00
#
_symmetry.space_group_name_H-M   'P 1'
#
loop_
_entity.id
_entity.type
_entity.pdbx_description
1 polymer ?
#
loop_
_entity_poly.entity_id
_entity_poly.type
_entity_poly.pdbx_seq_one_letter_code
_entity_poly.pdbx_strand_id
1 'polypeptide(L)'
;MTFENGREILIRVRGLAKSFGSHQIWDGMSLDVYRGEILAIVGGSGQGKSVLMRVITGLIQPDTGYVELFGKDAKTLSDKERLDIETRWGILFQDGALFSSLTVLQNIQVPMREHLDLPQAMMDDLAFLKLAMVGLPPVAAHKYPSELSGGMRKRAGLARALALDPEIVFLDEPTAGLDPIGASDFDQLIKKLQQTLGLTVYMVTHDLDTIFTVCDRVAVLADKRIVRTGSPSELQLHPNHPWIEEYFCGARARAAMPSAAKAQAGMRSLMV
;
A
#
# COMPACT_ATOMS: atom_id res chain seq x y z
N MET A 1 -19.92 9.38 -3.82
CA MET A 1 -18.73 9.73 -3.00
C MET A 1 -19.18 9.75 -1.55
N THR A 2 -18.48 9.05 -0.70
CA THR A 2 -18.83 8.92 0.73
C THR A 2 -17.83 9.73 1.56
N PHE A 3 -18.32 10.54 2.51
CA PHE A 3 -17.49 11.41 3.35
C PHE A 3 -17.66 11.05 4.83
N GLU A 4 -16.57 11.15 5.58
CA GLU A 4 -16.56 11.05 7.03
C GLU A 4 -15.60 12.10 7.60
N ASN A 5 -16.08 12.90 8.56
CA ASN A 5 -15.32 14.01 9.16
C ASN A 5 -14.68 14.97 8.12
N GLY A 6 -15.39 15.23 7.00
CA GLY A 6 -14.93 16.09 5.91
C GLY A 6 -13.87 15.46 4.98
N ARG A 7 -13.51 14.19 5.18
CA ARG A 7 -12.57 13.44 4.33
C ARG A 7 -13.33 12.47 3.41
N GLU A 8 -12.94 12.44 2.14
CA GLU A 8 -13.53 11.49 1.17
C GLU A 8 -12.98 10.09 1.41
N ILE A 9 -13.89 9.11 1.46
CA ILE A 9 -13.56 7.70 1.59
C ILE A 9 -13.48 7.09 0.20
N LEU A 10 -12.31 6.56 -0.17
CA LEU A 10 -12.13 5.82 -1.42
C LEU A 10 -12.52 4.34 -1.27
N ILE A 11 -12.19 3.75 -0.12
CA ILE A 11 -12.48 2.35 0.17
C ILE A 11 -13.13 2.27 1.55
N ARG A 12 -14.28 1.62 1.63
CA ARG A 12 -14.96 1.29 2.87
C ARG A 12 -15.12 -0.21 3.00
N VAL A 13 -14.63 -0.76 4.08
CA VAL A 13 -14.75 -2.16 4.46
C VAL A 13 -15.63 -2.26 5.68
N ARG A 14 -16.65 -3.12 5.65
CA ARG A 14 -17.58 -3.30 6.79
C ARG A 14 -17.89 -4.76 7.04
N GLY A 15 -17.64 -5.19 8.27
CA GLY A 15 -18.06 -6.49 8.79
C GLY A 15 -17.48 -7.68 8.05
N LEU A 16 -16.27 -7.54 7.43
CA LEU A 16 -15.68 -8.64 6.69
C LEU A 16 -15.32 -9.81 7.61
N ALA A 17 -15.76 -11.00 7.22
CA ALA A 17 -15.22 -12.26 7.71
C ALA A 17 -14.58 -13.05 6.58
N LYS A 18 -13.52 -13.78 6.90
CA LYS A 18 -12.83 -14.66 5.96
C LYS A 18 -12.24 -15.86 6.69
N SER A 19 -12.45 -17.04 6.11
CA SER A 19 -11.86 -18.30 6.56
C SER A 19 -11.25 -19.06 5.37
N PHE A 20 -10.25 -19.87 5.65
CA PHE A 20 -9.72 -20.88 4.74
C PHE A 20 -9.82 -22.24 5.41
N GLY A 21 -10.76 -23.06 4.95
CA GLY A 21 -11.13 -24.30 5.66
C GLY A 21 -11.63 -24.01 7.07
N SER A 22 -11.04 -24.63 8.08
CA SER A 22 -11.36 -24.40 9.50
C SER A 22 -10.63 -23.18 10.11
N HIS A 23 -9.71 -22.57 9.38
CA HIS A 23 -8.92 -21.45 9.89
C HIS A 23 -9.58 -20.10 9.58
N GLN A 24 -10.16 -19.48 10.61
CA GLN A 24 -10.76 -18.14 10.52
C GLN A 24 -9.67 -17.07 10.57
N ILE A 25 -9.57 -16.25 9.53
CA ILE A 25 -8.61 -15.15 9.41
C ILE A 25 -9.16 -13.89 10.10
N TRP A 26 -10.40 -13.50 9.77
CA TRP A 26 -11.06 -12.33 10.37
C TRP A 26 -12.50 -12.62 10.73
N ASP A 27 -13.01 -11.77 11.64
CA ASP A 27 -14.41 -11.77 12.06
C ASP A 27 -14.86 -10.32 12.32
N GLY A 28 -15.74 -9.81 11.47
CA GLY A 28 -16.31 -8.48 11.64
C GLY A 28 -15.34 -7.32 11.38
N MET A 29 -14.32 -7.50 10.51
CA MET A 29 -13.34 -6.47 10.19
C MET A 29 -13.96 -5.27 9.50
N SER A 30 -13.58 -4.06 9.94
CA SER A 30 -14.01 -2.80 9.33
C SER A 30 -12.83 -1.83 9.22
N LEU A 31 -12.76 -1.10 8.09
CA LEU A 31 -11.68 -0.17 7.76
C LEU A 31 -12.16 0.86 6.74
N ASP A 32 -11.72 2.11 6.87
CA ASP A 32 -11.87 3.14 5.85
C ASP A 32 -10.51 3.60 5.36
N VAL A 33 -10.38 3.83 4.04
CA VAL A 33 -9.21 4.42 3.39
C VAL A 33 -9.63 5.76 2.81
N TYR A 34 -8.97 6.82 3.26
CA TYR A 34 -9.30 8.18 2.83
C TYR A 34 -8.44 8.63 1.65
N ARG A 35 -9.00 9.49 0.82
CA ARG A 35 -8.29 10.09 -0.32
C ARG A 35 -7.03 10.83 0.13
N GLY A 36 -5.93 10.61 -0.58
CA GLY A 36 -4.67 11.33 -0.42
C GLY A 36 -3.86 10.96 0.81
N GLU A 37 -4.25 9.93 1.59
CA GLU A 37 -3.44 9.45 2.72
C GLU A 37 -2.48 8.31 2.33
N ILE A 38 -1.42 8.15 3.09
CA ILE A 38 -0.64 6.90 3.15
C ILE A 38 -1.11 6.13 4.37
N LEU A 39 -1.90 5.08 4.15
CA LEU A 39 -2.38 4.17 5.18
C LEU A 39 -1.53 2.91 5.23
N ALA A 40 -0.91 2.64 6.37
CA ALA A 40 -0.25 1.36 6.62
C ALA A 40 -1.19 0.35 7.31
N ILE A 41 -1.13 -0.90 6.88
CA ILE A 41 -1.74 -2.04 7.57
C ILE A 41 -0.62 -2.83 8.24
N VAL A 42 -0.66 -2.89 9.56
CA VAL A 42 0.33 -3.59 10.39
C VAL A 42 -0.34 -4.69 11.21
N GLY A 43 0.43 -5.65 11.66
CA GLY A 43 -0.05 -6.76 12.47
C GLY A 43 0.90 -7.94 12.42
N GLY A 44 0.72 -8.91 13.29
CA GLY A 44 1.53 -10.12 13.34
C GLY A 44 1.56 -10.90 12.02
N SER A 45 2.54 -11.79 11.86
CA SER A 45 2.58 -12.70 10.72
C SER A 45 1.34 -13.60 10.71
N GLY A 46 0.80 -13.88 9.53
CA GLY A 46 -0.39 -14.74 9.39
C GLY A 46 -1.73 -14.09 9.74
N GLN A 47 -1.78 -12.84 10.20
CA GLN A 47 -3.03 -12.14 10.53
C GLN A 47 -3.89 -11.76 9.30
N GLY A 48 -3.43 -12.03 8.07
CA GLY A 48 -4.22 -11.83 6.86
C GLY A 48 -4.10 -10.42 6.24
N LYS A 49 -3.04 -9.66 6.51
CA LYS A 49 -2.83 -8.32 5.91
C LYS A 49 -2.88 -8.34 4.38
N SER A 50 -2.09 -9.19 3.73
CA SER A 50 -2.10 -9.32 2.26
C SER A 50 -3.40 -9.96 1.74
N VAL A 51 -4.09 -10.78 2.56
CA VAL A 51 -5.42 -11.31 2.22
C VAL A 51 -6.44 -10.17 2.19
N LEU A 52 -6.38 -9.21 3.13
CA LEU A 52 -7.25 -8.03 3.12
C LEU A 52 -7.09 -7.21 1.85
N MET A 53 -5.85 -6.94 1.44
CA MET A 53 -5.56 -6.27 0.18
C MET A 53 -6.18 -7.03 -1.01
N ARG A 54 -6.03 -8.37 -1.06
CA ARG A 54 -6.61 -9.20 -2.13
C ARG A 54 -8.13 -9.23 -2.09
N VAL A 55 -8.76 -9.13 -0.92
CA VAL A 55 -10.23 -9.01 -0.82
C VAL A 55 -10.69 -7.64 -1.33
N ILE A 56 -10.02 -6.57 -0.93
CA ILE A 56 -10.34 -5.21 -1.40
C ILE A 56 -10.23 -5.11 -2.93
N THR A 57 -9.18 -5.68 -3.51
CA THR A 57 -8.93 -5.68 -4.97
C THR A 57 -9.74 -6.74 -5.74
N GLY A 58 -10.62 -7.48 -5.06
CA GLY A 58 -11.52 -8.46 -5.71
C GLY A 58 -10.86 -9.78 -6.10
N LEU A 59 -9.58 -9.98 -5.81
CA LEU A 59 -8.85 -11.24 -6.09
C LEU A 59 -9.32 -12.40 -5.20
N ILE A 60 -9.90 -12.09 -4.03
CA ILE A 60 -10.47 -13.08 -3.09
C ILE A 60 -11.84 -12.55 -2.65
N GLN A 61 -12.86 -13.41 -2.64
CA GLN A 61 -14.16 -13.07 -2.13
C GLN A 61 -14.20 -13.23 -0.59
N PRO A 62 -14.77 -12.27 0.17
CA PRO A 62 -15.03 -12.44 1.60
C PRO A 62 -16.20 -13.43 1.81
N ASP A 63 -16.25 -14.06 2.98
CA ASP A 63 -17.34 -14.96 3.34
C ASP A 63 -18.58 -14.15 3.74
N THR A 64 -18.39 -13.04 4.48
CA THR A 64 -19.45 -12.09 4.87
C THR A 64 -18.92 -10.65 4.83
N GLY A 65 -19.83 -9.68 5.00
CA GLY A 65 -19.54 -8.27 4.93
C GLY A 65 -19.50 -7.73 3.49
N TYR A 66 -19.06 -6.49 3.32
CA TYR A 66 -18.96 -5.84 2.02
C TYR A 66 -17.76 -4.90 1.92
N VAL A 67 -17.36 -4.64 0.69
CA VAL A 67 -16.36 -3.63 0.31
C VAL A 67 -17.02 -2.62 -0.61
N GLU A 68 -16.96 -1.35 -0.25
CA GLU A 68 -17.36 -0.24 -1.12
C GLU A 68 -16.10 0.38 -1.70
N LEU A 69 -16.08 0.53 -3.02
CA LEU A 69 -14.98 1.08 -3.80
C LEU A 69 -15.47 2.34 -4.52
N PHE A 70 -14.86 3.49 -4.23
CA PHE A 70 -15.24 4.78 -4.81
C PHE A 70 -16.74 5.07 -4.72
N GLY A 71 -17.37 4.69 -3.60
CA GLY A 71 -18.79 4.89 -3.33
C GLY A 71 -19.73 3.84 -3.92
N LYS A 72 -19.21 2.72 -4.47
CA LYS A 72 -20.01 1.63 -5.03
C LYS A 72 -19.70 0.31 -4.31
N ASP A 73 -20.73 -0.48 -4.01
CA ASP A 73 -20.55 -1.83 -3.45
C ASP A 73 -19.94 -2.77 -4.49
N ALA A 74 -18.77 -3.32 -4.18
CA ALA A 74 -18.02 -4.21 -5.06
C ALA A 74 -18.78 -5.47 -5.50
N LYS A 75 -19.78 -5.92 -4.73
CA LYS A 75 -20.62 -7.08 -5.06
C LYS A 75 -21.66 -6.79 -6.14
N THR A 76 -22.07 -5.54 -6.28
CA THR A 76 -23.16 -5.12 -7.19
C THR A 76 -22.65 -4.50 -8.47
N LEU A 77 -21.33 -4.39 -8.65
CA LEU A 77 -20.73 -3.82 -9.86
C LEU A 77 -21.03 -4.67 -11.09
N SER A 78 -21.48 -4.01 -12.15
CA SER A 78 -21.45 -4.58 -13.50
C SER A 78 -20.01 -4.78 -13.99
N ASP A 79 -19.79 -5.62 -15.00
CA ASP A 79 -18.46 -5.86 -15.58
C ASP A 79 -17.81 -4.55 -16.05
N LYS A 80 -18.58 -3.65 -16.66
CA LYS A 80 -18.11 -2.34 -17.11
C LYS A 80 -17.67 -1.45 -15.94
N GLU A 81 -18.45 -1.40 -14.86
CA GLU A 81 -18.10 -0.61 -13.67
C GLU A 81 -16.89 -1.19 -12.95
N ARG A 82 -16.78 -2.51 -12.94
CA ARG A 82 -15.60 -3.20 -12.39
C ARG A 82 -14.34 -2.80 -13.15
N LEU A 83 -14.38 -2.88 -14.47
CA LEU A 83 -13.26 -2.49 -15.34
C LEU A 83 -12.88 -1.02 -15.14
N ASP A 84 -13.85 -0.11 -15.05
CA ASP A 84 -13.62 1.32 -14.76
C ASP A 84 -12.92 1.52 -13.40
N ILE A 85 -13.34 0.78 -12.37
CA ILE A 85 -12.71 0.84 -11.04
C ILE A 85 -11.29 0.25 -11.08
N GLU A 86 -11.06 -0.84 -11.81
CA GLU A 86 -9.76 -1.49 -11.92
C GLU A 86 -8.71 -0.58 -12.59
N THR A 87 -9.09 0.33 -13.46
CA THR A 87 -8.17 1.34 -14.02
C THR A 87 -7.77 2.43 -13.02
N ARG A 88 -8.52 2.60 -11.91
CA ARG A 88 -8.30 3.64 -10.91
C ARG A 88 -7.35 3.22 -9.79
N TRP A 89 -6.85 2.01 -9.82
CA TRP A 89 -5.83 1.54 -8.88
C TRP A 89 -4.64 0.86 -9.56
N GLY A 90 -3.50 0.86 -8.85
CA GLY A 90 -2.34 0.08 -9.22
C GLY A 90 -1.91 -0.84 -8.07
N ILE A 91 -1.26 -1.95 -8.37
CA ILE A 91 -0.81 -2.92 -7.37
C ILE A 91 0.68 -3.20 -7.57
N LEU A 92 1.45 -3.04 -6.49
CA LEU A 92 2.83 -3.51 -6.36
C LEU A 92 2.87 -4.69 -5.39
N PHE A 93 3.07 -5.88 -5.88
CA PHE A 93 3.31 -7.08 -5.07
C PHE A 93 4.74 -7.12 -4.55
N GLN A 94 4.98 -7.88 -3.49
CA GLN A 94 6.23 -7.96 -2.73
C GLN A 94 7.50 -8.06 -3.60
N ASP A 95 7.50 -8.89 -4.64
CA ASP A 95 8.65 -9.07 -5.54
C ASP A 95 8.54 -8.29 -6.86
N GLY A 96 7.61 -7.31 -6.92
CA GLY A 96 7.32 -6.54 -8.12
C GLY A 96 6.41 -7.27 -9.13
N ALA A 97 6.36 -8.60 -9.09
CA ALA A 97 5.54 -9.47 -9.95
C ALA A 97 5.60 -9.10 -11.46
N LEU A 98 6.79 -8.75 -11.94
CA LEU A 98 7.03 -8.45 -13.36
C LEU A 98 6.95 -9.72 -14.20
N PHE A 99 6.40 -9.61 -15.40
CA PHE A 99 6.45 -10.68 -16.40
C PHE A 99 7.91 -10.90 -16.85
N SER A 100 8.46 -12.05 -16.55
CA SER A 100 9.88 -12.38 -16.78
C SER A 100 10.28 -12.39 -18.26
N SER A 101 9.34 -12.65 -19.15
CA SER A 101 9.51 -12.68 -20.61
C SER A 101 9.38 -11.31 -21.28
N LEU A 102 9.01 -10.26 -20.53
CA LEU A 102 8.84 -8.91 -21.04
C LEU A 102 9.95 -8.01 -20.51
N THR A 103 10.38 -7.03 -21.32
CA THR A 103 11.27 -5.96 -20.86
C THR A 103 10.57 -5.07 -19.84
N VAL A 104 11.30 -4.19 -19.15
CA VAL A 104 10.72 -3.20 -18.22
C VAL A 104 9.70 -2.32 -18.94
N LEU A 105 10.04 -1.81 -20.11
CA LEU A 105 9.13 -0.97 -20.91
C LEU A 105 7.84 -1.72 -21.23
N GLN A 106 7.96 -2.96 -21.71
CA GLN A 106 6.81 -3.80 -22.02
C GLN A 106 5.96 -4.12 -20.78
N ASN A 107 6.59 -4.35 -19.62
CA ASN A 107 5.88 -4.55 -18.36
C ASN A 107 5.04 -3.32 -17.98
N ILE A 108 5.58 -2.11 -18.12
CA ILE A 108 4.85 -0.86 -17.85
C ILE A 108 3.67 -0.69 -18.82
N GLN A 109 3.82 -1.14 -20.07
CA GLN A 109 2.79 -1.03 -21.11
C GLN A 109 1.66 -2.06 -20.98
N VAL A 110 1.82 -3.14 -20.19
CA VAL A 110 0.75 -4.17 -20.07
C VAL A 110 -0.59 -3.56 -19.71
N PRO A 111 -0.74 -2.77 -18.63
CA PRO A 111 -2.03 -2.17 -18.31
C PRO A 111 -2.53 -1.19 -19.39
N MET A 112 -1.62 -0.46 -20.04
CA MET A 112 -2.00 0.44 -21.13
C MET A 112 -2.62 -0.31 -22.31
N ARG A 113 -2.05 -1.45 -22.70
CA ARG A 113 -2.56 -2.29 -23.79
C ARG A 113 -3.91 -2.94 -23.47
N GLU A 114 -4.15 -3.23 -22.20
CA GLU A 114 -5.40 -3.85 -21.76
C GLU A 114 -6.57 -2.85 -21.68
N HIS A 115 -6.28 -1.60 -21.31
CA HIS A 115 -7.31 -0.64 -20.94
C HIS A 115 -7.37 0.59 -21.84
N LEU A 116 -6.34 0.87 -22.64
CA LEU A 116 -6.26 2.07 -23.47
C LEU A 116 -6.12 1.71 -24.96
N ASP A 117 -6.84 2.42 -25.81
CA ASP A 117 -6.67 2.34 -27.25
C ASP A 117 -5.69 3.44 -27.71
N LEU A 118 -4.39 3.17 -27.57
CA LEU A 118 -3.31 4.12 -27.88
C LEU A 118 -2.36 3.56 -28.94
N PRO A 119 -1.84 4.43 -29.84
CA PRO A 119 -0.74 4.08 -30.73
C PRO A 119 0.50 3.64 -29.95
N GLN A 120 1.28 2.68 -30.50
CA GLN A 120 2.48 2.15 -29.83
C GLN A 120 3.47 3.27 -29.44
N ALA A 121 3.73 4.27 -30.29
CA ALA A 121 4.62 5.37 -30.01
C ALA A 121 4.19 6.16 -28.77
N MET A 122 2.89 6.40 -28.57
CA MET A 122 2.36 7.09 -27.39
C MET A 122 2.51 6.22 -26.11
N MET A 123 2.29 4.90 -26.24
CA MET A 123 2.53 3.98 -25.10
C MET A 123 4.01 3.95 -24.72
N ASP A 124 4.92 4.03 -25.71
CA ASP A 124 6.36 4.10 -25.45
C ASP A 124 6.71 5.38 -24.68
N ASP A 125 6.23 6.54 -25.11
CA ASP A 125 6.47 7.83 -24.44
C ASP A 125 5.92 7.84 -23.01
N LEU A 126 4.68 7.37 -22.82
CA LEU A 126 4.06 7.26 -21.50
C LEU A 126 4.84 6.30 -20.59
N ALA A 127 5.28 5.15 -21.10
CA ALA A 127 6.05 4.19 -20.33
C ALA A 127 7.44 4.76 -19.92
N PHE A 128 8.11 5.51 -20.79
CA PHE A 128 9.34 6.23 -20.43
C PHE A 128 9.08 7.30 -19.37
N LEU A 129 7.96 8.02 -19.44
CA LEU A 129 7.55 8.95 -18.39
C LEU A 129 7.39 8.23 -17.04
N LYS A 130 6.66 7.11 -16.99
CA LYS A 130 6.48 6.33 -15.76
C LYS A 130 7.80 5.80 -15.21
N LEU A 131 8.69 5.36 -16.11
CA LEU A 131 10.05 4.91 -15.73
C LEU A 131 10.86 6.05 -15.09
N ALA A 132 10.81 7.25 -15.66
CA ALA A 132 11.45 8.44 -15.10
C ALA A 132 10.86 8.84 -13.74
N MET A 133 9.52 8.78 -13.58
CA MET A 133 8.82 9.10 -12.33
C MET A 133 9.30 8.24 -11.16
N VAL A 134 9.66 6.99 -11.40
CA VAL A 134 10.19 6.09 -10.35
C VAL A 134 11.72 6.14 -10.21
N GLY A 135 12.39 7.04 -10.95
CA GLY A 135 13.84 7.24 -10.88
C GLY A 135 14.65 6.11 -11.50
N LEU A 136 14.11 5.40 -12.49
CA LEU A 136 14.89 4.43 -13.29
C LEU A 136 15.53 5.13 -14.49
N PRO A 137 16.81 4.81 -14.83
CA PRO A 137 17.46 5.38 -16.00
C PRO A 137 16.85 4.80 -17.28
N PRO A 138 16.84 5.56 -18.41
CA PRO A 138 16.22 5.12 -19.67
C PRO A 138 16.76 3.77 -20.18
N VAL A 139 18.04 3.46 -19.94
CA VAL A 139 18.65 2.18 -20.32
C VAL A 139 17.96 0.97 -19.66
N ALA A 140 17.29 1.16 -18.51
CA ALA A 140 16.56 0.10 -17.84
C ALA A 140 15.31 -0.35 -18.62
N ALA A 141 14.76 0.49 -19.50
CA ALA A 141 13.59 0.20 -20.31
C ALA A 141 13.70 -1.10 -21.10
N HIS A 142 14.90 -1.38 -21.62
CA HIS A 142 15.18 -2.53 -22.50
C HIS A 142 15.67 -3.78 -21.76
N LYS A 143 15.86 -3.69 -20.43
CA LYS A 143 16.27 -4.82 -19.60
C LYS A 143 15.10 -5.73 -19.26
N TYR A 144 15.40 -7.01 -19.07
CA TYR A 144 14.48 -7.98 -18.51
C TYR A 144 14.54 -7.94 -16.97
N PRO A 145 13.50 -8.40 -16.26
CA PRO A 145 13.48 -8.43 -14.79
C PRO A 145 14.68 -9.14 -14.15
N SER A 146 15.21 -10.18 -14.80
CA SER A 146 16.40 -10.93 -14.34
C SER A 146 17.70 -10.11 -14.34
N GLU A 147 17.76 -9.02 -15.12
CA GLU A 147 18.93 -8.15 -15.24
C GLU A 147 18.89 -6.95 -14.28
N LEU A 148 17.84 -6.86 -13.45
CA LEU A 148 17.61 -5.77 -12.53
C LEU A 148 18.05 -6.14 -11.09
N SER A 149 18.54 -5.15 -10.35
CA SER A 149 18.65 -5.27 -8.88
C SER A 149 17.27 -5.38 -8.23
N GLY A 150 17.21 -5.82 -6.96
CA GLY A 150 15.95 -5.89 -6.21
C GLY A 150 15.21 -4.56 -6.18
N GLY A 151 15.91 -3.46 -5.89
CA GLY A 151 15.34 -2.12 -5.87
C GLY A 151 14.86 -1.66 -7.25
N MET A 152 15.61 -1.96 -8.31
CA MET A 152 15.17 -1.65 -9.69
C MET A 152 13.90 -2.44 -10.07
N ARG A 153 13.80 -3.72 -9.69
CA ARG A 153 12.58 -4.52 -9.93
C ARG A 153 11.36 -3.92 -9.24
N LYS A 154 11.50 -3.49 -7.98
CA LYS A 154 10.41 -2.82 -7.24
C LYS A 154 10.02 -1.49 -7.88
N ARG A 155 10.98 -0.67 -8.29
CA ARG A 155 10.71 0.59 -9.02
C ARG A 155 10.01 0.32 -10.36
N ALA A 156 10.41 -0.70 -11.12
CA ALA A 156 9.73 -1.08 -12.35
C ALA A 156 8.30 -1.59 -12.12
N GLY A 157 8.09 -2.38 -11.05
CA GLY A 157 6.76 -2.78 -10.61
C GLY A 157 5.87 -1.60 -10.20
N LEU A 158 6.46 -0.61 -9.52
CA LEU A 158 5.77 0.63 -9.18
C LEU A 158 5.42 1.46 -10.43
N ALA A 159 6.34 1.57 -11.40
CA ALA A 159 6.07 2.24 -12.68
C ALA A 159 4.89 1.60 -13.42
N ARG A 160 4.81 0.25 -13.43
CA ARG A 160 3.68 -0.48 -13.98
C ARG A 160 2.39 -0.20 -13.18
N ALA A 161 2.45 -0.17 -11.86
CA ALA A 161 1.28 0.16 -11.02
C ALA A 161 0.76 1.59 -11.28
N LEU A 162 1.64 2.51 -11.69
CA LEU A 162 1.28 3.89 -12.02
C LEU A 162 0.89 4.08 -13.50
N ALA A 163 0.88 3.03 -14.32
CA ALA A 163 0.74 3.13 -15.77
C ALA A 163 -0.55 3.83 -16.25
N LEU A 164 -1.65 3.66 -15.52
CA LEU A 164 -2.97 4.22 -15.83
C LEU A 164 -3.31 5.49 -15.02
N ASP A 165 -2.34 6.15 -14.39
CA ASP A 165 -2.55 7.30 -13.50
C ASP A 165 -3.60 7.03 -12.41
N PRO A 166 -3.41 5.99 -11.58
CA PRO A 166 -4.39 5.56 -10.60
C PRO A 166 -4.60 6.59 -9.49
N GLU A 167 -5.79 6.57 -8.86
CA GLU A 167 -6.10 7.37 -7.68
C GLU A 167 -5.57 6.74 -6.38
N ILE A 168 -5.35 5.41 -6.39
CA ILE A 168 -4.80 4.65 -5.27
C ILE A 168 -3.81 3.59 -5.73
N VAL A 169 -2.73 3.40 -4.98
CA VAL A 169 -1.82 2.27 -5.16
C VAL A 169 -1.82 1.39 -3.92
N PHE A 170 -1.84 0.08 -4.17
CA PHE A 170 -1.67 -0.96 -3.17
C PHE A 170 -0.23 -1.45 -3.19
N LEU A 171 0.45 -1.43 -2.04
CA LEU A 171 1.84 -1.84 -1.90
C LEU A 171 1.92 -2.97 -0.88
N ASP A 172 2.35 -4.15 -1.31
CA ASP A 172 2.55 -5.31 -0.41
C ASP A 172 4.04 -5.45 -0.10
N GLU A 173 4.44 -5.10 1.13
CA GLU A 173 5.82 -5.15 1.63
C GLU A 173 6.84 -4.48 0.66
N PRO A 174 6.64 -3.19 0.31
CA PRO A 174 7.38 -2.56 -0.78
C PRO A 174 8.89 -2.45 -0.53
N THR A 175 9.34 -2.33 0.71
CA THR A 175 10.75 -2.22 1.09
C THR A 175 11.40 -3.54 1.46
N ALA A 176 10.63 -4.64 1.56
CA ALA A 176 11.16 -5.95 1.94
C ALA A 176 12.29 -6.40 1.00
N GLY A 177 13.40 -6.86 1.59
CA GLY A 177 14.58 -7.33 0.83
C GLY A 177 15.44 -6.23 0.20
N LEU A 178 15.18 -4.96 0.48
CA LEU A 178 16.08 -3.84 0.17
C LEU A 178 17.07 -3.64 1.33
N ASP A 179 18.24 -3.11 1.01
CA ASP A 179 19.13 -2.57 2.02
C ASP A 179 18.54 -1.29 2.64
N PRO A 180 19.00 -0.84 3.82
CA PRO A 180 18.40 0.30 4.52
C PRO A 180 18.39 1.60 3.70
N ILE A 181 19.40 1.86 2.87
CA ILE A 181 19.47 3.06 2.02
C ILE A 181 18.43 2.94 0.91
N GLY A 182 18.38 1.80 0.22
CA GLY A 182 17.40 1.54 -0.84
C GLY A 182 15.96 1.54 -0.34
N ALA A 183 15.71 1.09 0.90
CA ALA A 183 14.40 1.16 1.55
C ALA A 183 14.00 2.62 1.81
N SER A 184 14.89 3.42 2.40
CA SER A 184 14.66 4.85 2.64
C SER A 184 14.41 5.62 1.35
N ASP A 185 15.20 5.36 0.29
CA ASP A 185 15.02 5.99 -1.02
C ASP A 185 13.68 5.62 -1.66
N PHE A 186 13.20 4.38 -1.45
CA PHE A 186 11.91 3.94 -1.95
C PHE A 186 10.75 4.60 -1.17
N ASP A 187 10.87 4.73 0.14
CA ASP A 187 9.91 5.42 1.00
C ASP A 187 9.78 6.90 0.60
N GLN A 188 10.90 7.60 0.40
CA GLN A 188 10.89 8.99 -0.06
C GLN A 188 10.26 9.12 -1.45
N LEU A 189 10.49 8.17 -2.35
CA LEU A 189 9.82 8.13 -3.64
C LEU A 189 8.30 8.02 -3.49
N ILE A 190 7.81 7.09 -2.65
CA ILE A 190 6.36 6.94 -2.39
C ILE A 190 5.78 8.23 -1.82
N LYS A 191 6.43 8.85 -0.82
CA LYS A 191 5.98 10.12 -0.23
C LYS A 191 5.92 11.24 -1.25
N LYS A 192 6.94 11.35 -2.10
CA LYS A 192 6.98 12.35 -3.18
C LYS A 192 5.87 12.14 -4.20
N LEU A 193 5.62 10.89 -4.63
CA LEU A 193 4.53 10.57 -5.56
C LEU A 193 3.17 10.91 -4.95
N GLN A 194 2.95 10.54 -3.69
CA GLN A 194 1.71 10.88 -2.95
C GLN A 194 1.48 12.40 -2.93
N GLN A 195 2.49 13.18 -2.56
CA GLN A 195 2.38 14.64 -2.47
C GLN A 195 2.20 15.32 -3.84
N THR A 196 2.91 14.84 -4.87
CA THR A 196 2.92 15.48 -6.18
C THR A 196 1.68 15.15 -7.01
N LEU A 197 1.19 13.91 -6.90
CA LEU A 197 0.07 13.40 -7.70
C LEU A 197 -1.27 13.41 -6.92
N GLY A 198 -1.27 13.69 -5.62
CA GLY A 198 -2.44 13.50 -4.77
C GLY A 198 -2.83 12.02 -4.59
N LEU A 199 -1.86 11.13 -4.76
CA LEU A 199 -2.06 9.69 -4.76
C LEU A 199 -2.47 9.20 -3.36
N THR A 200 -3.40 8.26 -3.30
CA THR A 200 -3.69 7.51 -2.07
C THR A 200 -2.82 6.25 -2.06
N VAL A 201 -2.30 5.90 -0.90
CA VAL A 201 -1.45 4.71 -0.75
C VAL A 201 -2.02 3.80 0.34
N TYR A 202 -2.34 2.55 -0.04
CA TYR A 202 -2.63 1.47 0.89
C TYR A 202 -1.39 0.57 0.95
N MET A 203 -0.73 0.51 2.09
CA MET A 203 0.53 -0.21 2.24
C MET A 203 0.42 -1.31 3.30
N VAL A 204 0.80 -2.53 2.96
CA VAL A 204 1.07 -3.58 3.94
C VAL A 204 2.56 -3.53 4.25
N THR A 205 2.93 -3.33 5.50
CA THR A 205 4.34 -3.33 5.92
C THR A 205 4.49 -3.73 7.39
N HIS A 206 5.68 -4.16 7.75
CA HIS A 206 6.11 -4.38 9.13
C HIS A 206 7.38 -3.55 9.47
N ASP A 207 7.77 -2.64 8.58
CA ASP A 207 8.96 -1.80 8.76
C ASP A 207 8.58 -0.53 9.55
N LEU A 208 9.15 -0.39 10.74
CA LEU A 208 8.90 0.75 11.62
C LEU A 208 9.48 2.05 11.06
N ASP A 209 10.61 2.00 10.38
CA ASP A 209 11.22 3.19 9.77
C ASP A 209 10.29 3.75 8.69
N THR A 210 9.77 2.91 7.79
CA THR A 210 8.74 3.25 6.81
C THR A 210 7.50 3.85 7.49
N ILE A 211 6.98 3.20 8.56
CA ILE A 211 5.76 3.63 9.24
C ILE A 211 5.93 5.04 9.84
N PHE A 212 7.02 5.30 10.55
CA PHE A 212 7.24 6.60 11.19
C PHE A 212 7.65 7.71 10.20
N THR A 213 8.22 7.34 9.05
CA THR A 213 8.73 8.32 8.08
C THR A 213 7.68 8.78 7.09
N VAL A 214 6.85 7.86 6.56
CA VAL A 214 5.98 8.20 5.43
C VAL A 214 4.49 8.00 5.68
N CYS A 215 4.08 7.18 6.67
CA CYS A 215 2.67 6.88 6.86
C CYS A 215 1.94 8.00 7.62
N ASP A 216 0.79 8.41 7.10
CA ASP A 216 -0.07 9.39 7.76
C ASP A 216 -0.95 8.70 8.82
N ARG A 217 -1.38 7.46 8.56
CA ARG A 217 -2.23 6.66 9.44
C ARG A 217 -1.88 5.19 9.37
N VAL A 218 -2.07 4.50 10.47
CA VAL A 218 -1.82 3.06 10.61
C VAL A 218 -3.09 2.38 11.10
N ALA A 219 -3.45 1.28 10.47
CA ALA A 219 -4.49 0.35 10.94
C ALA A 219 -3.84 -0.91 11.50
N VAL A 220 -4.08 -1.19 12.77
CA VAL A 220 -3.48 -2.32 13.47
C VAL A 220 -4.43 -3.51 13.42
N LEU A 221 -3.98 -4.57 12.75
CA LEU A 221 -4.68 -5.85 12.63
C LEU A 221 -4.18 -6.82 13.71
N ALA A 222 -5.02 -7.05 14.71
CA ALA A 222 -4.81 -8.03 15.77
C ALA A 222 -6.16 -8.65 16.15
N ASP A 223 -6.17 -9.78 16.85
CA ASP A 223 -7.39 -10.45 17.30
C ASP A 223 -8.44 -10.61 16.19
N LYS A 224 -7.98 -10.91 14.97
CA LYS A 224 -8.83 -11.11 13.77
C LYS A 224 -9.63 -9.89 13.33
N ARG A 225 -9.30 -8.69 13.76
CA ARG A 225 -9.97 -7.42 13.42
C ARG A 225 -9.00 -6.24 13.43
N ILE A 226 -9.44 -5.10 12.91
CA ILE A 226 -8.74 -3.84 13.16
C ILE A 226 -9.05 -3.40 14.59
N VAL A 227 -8.04 -3.50 15.47
CA VAL A 227 -8.19 -3.15 16.90
C VAL A 227 -8.05 -1.65 17.13
N ARG A 228 -7.29 -0.96 16.26
CA ARG A 228 -7.12 0.50 16.32
C ARG A 228 -6.63 1.07 14.99
N THR A 229 -7.02 2.31 14.72
CA THR A 229 -6.43 3.17 13.69
C THR A 229 -6.00 4.49 14.31
N GLY A 230 -4.89 5.06 13.85
CA GLY A 230 -4.38 6.35 14.31
C GLY A 230 -3.08 6.71 13.60
N SER A 231 -2.55 7.90 13.85
CA SER A 231 -1.19 8.23 13.41
C SER A 231 -0.15 7.38 14.16
N PRO A 232 1.04 7.15 13.59
CA PRO A 232 2.11 6.41 14.28
C PRO A 232 2.38 6.96 15.69
N SER A 233 2.37 8.29 15.85
CA SER A 233 2.59 8.96 17.13
C SER A 233 1.46 8.72 18.13
N GLU A 234 0.19 8.74 17.70
CA GLU A 234 -0.96 8.44 18.56
C GLU A 234 -0.96 7.00 19.05
N LEU A 235 -0.61 6.04 18.18
CA LEU A 235 -0.53 4.63 18.55
C LEU A 235 0.57 4.38 19.58
N GLN A 236 1.66 5.12 19.49
CA GLN A 236 2.76 5.04 20.43
C GLN A 236 2.45 5.72 21.78
N LEU A 237 1.81 6.91 21.75
CA LEU A 237 1.49 7.65 22.97
C LEU A 237 0.36 6.99 23.78
N HIS A 238 -0.54 6.28 23.12
CA HIS A 238 -1.71 5.65 23.73
C HIS A 238 -1.88 4.21 23.28
N PRO A 239 -0.93 3.30 23.62
CA PRO A 239 -0.99 1.90 23.24
C PRO A 239 -2.02 1.18 24.10
N ASN A 240 -3.27 1.19 23.66
CA ASN A 240 -4.40 0.58 24.37
C ASN A 240 -4.61 -0.92 24.04
N HIS A 241 -3.61 -1.56 23.46
CA HIS A 241 -3.63 -2.99 23.11
C HIS A 241 -2.21 -3.57 23.29
N PRO A 242 -2.04 -4.77 23.90
CA PRO A 242 -0.71 -5.35 24.17
C PRO A 242 0.19 -5.44 22.94
N TRP A 243 -0.38 -5.82 21.79
CA TRP A 243 0.38 -5.88 20.54
C TRP A 243 0.89 -4.49 20.09
N ILE A 244 0.05 -3.43 20.28
CA ILE A 244 0.44 -2.05 19.94
C ILE A 244 1.58 -1.59 20.84
N GLU A 245 1.50 -1.88 22.14
CA GLU A 245 2.53 -1.54 23.11
C GLU A 245 3.85 -2.21 22.76
N GLU A 246 3.84 -3.53 22.52
CA GLU A 246 5.05 -4.27 22.15
C GLU A 246 5.66 -3.75 20.84
N TYR A 247 4.83 -3.48 19.83
CA TYR A 247 5.28 -3.10 18.50
C TYR A 247 5.74 -1.64 18.43
N PHE A 248 4.97 -0.69 18.97
CA PHE A 248 5.25 0.77 18.85
C PHE A 248 6.07 1.34 20.01
N CYS A 249 6.15 0.67 21.16
CA CYS A 249 6.92 1.13 22.33
C CYS A 249 8.14 0.25 22.62
N GLY A 250 8.34 -0.85 21.90
CA GLY A 250 9.47 -1.74 22.02
C GLY A 250 10.82 -1.08 21.65
N ALA A 251 11.93 -1.78 21.90
CA ALA A 251 13.27 -1.26 21.65
C ALA A 251 13.52 -0.86 20.20
N ARG A 252 12.99 -1.62 19.24
CA ARG A 252 13.11 -1.33 17.80
C ARG A 252 12.36 -0.05 17.40
N ALA A 253 11.13 0.13 17.90
CA ALA A 253 10.35 1.34 17.65
C ALA A 253 11.04 2.60 18.18
N ARG A 254 11.65 2.52 19.38
CA ARG A 254 12.43 3.64 19.94
C ARG A 254 13.63 4.02 19.09
N ALA A 255 14.25 3.06 18.41
CA ALA A 255 15.36 3.33 17.49
C ALA A 255 14.92 4.02 16.19
N ALA A 256 13.78 3.62 15.65
CA ALA A 256 13.19 4.10 14.38
C ALA A 256 12.60 5.53 14.46
N MET A 257 12.37 6.06 15.65
CA MET A 257 11.76 7.39 15.82
C MET A 257 12.59 8.53 15.25
N PRO A 258 11.94 9.54 14.59
CA PRO A 258 12.56 10.82 14.31
C PRO A 258 13.04 11.52 15.59
N SER A 259 14.16 12.27 15.51
CA SER A 259 14.79 12.93 16.65
C SER A 259 13.86 13.84 17.48
N ALA A 260 12.89 14.50 16.83
CA ALA A 260 11.90 15.35 17.51
C ALA A 260 10.93 14.54 18.38
N ALA A 261 10.53 13.34 17.98
CA ALA A 261 9.65 12.46 18.73
C ALA A 261 10.40 11.79 19.91
N LYS A 262 11.70 11.54 19.76
CA LYS A 262 12.56 11.02 20.84
C LYS A 262 12.62 11.96 22.06
N ALA A 263 12.62 13.28 21.83
CA ALA A 263 12.65 14.28 22.91
C ALA A 263 11.36 14.27 23.75
N GLN A 264 10.19 14.06 23.14
CA GLN A 264 8.91 13.98 23.84
C GLN A 264 8.73 12.68 24.64
N ALA A 265 9.22 11.55 24.09
CA ALA A 265 9.18 10.27 24.78
C ALA A 265 10.13 10.20 25.98
N GLY A 266 11.31 10.84 25.89
CA GLY A 266 12.28 10.92 26.98
C GLY A 266 11.80 11.75 28.18
N MET A 267 11.02 12.81 27.95
CA MET A 267 10.44 13.62 29.05
C MET A 267 9.41 12.85 29.89
N ARG A 268 8.71 11.87 29.34
CA ARG A 268 7.74 11.06 30.09
C ARG A 268 8.40 9.97 30.96
N SER A 269 9.54 9.43 30.53
CA SER A 269 10.29 8.43 31.34
C SER A 269 10.92 9.03 32.60
N LEU A 270 10.97 10.37 32.72
CA LEU A 270 11.47 11.09 33.88
C LEU A 270 10.36 11.56 34.85
N MET A 271 9.08 11.31 34.50
CA MET A 271 7.90 11.72 35.29
C MET A 271 7.14 10.53 35.91
N VAL A 272 7.64 9.32 35.78
CA VAL A 272 7.19 8.10 36.49
C VAL A 272 8.33 7.60 37.37
#